data_3747c3bd2ffba7f4504ff682517a4445
#
_entry.id   3747c3bd2ffba7f4504ff682517a4445
#
_cell.length_a   1.000
_cell.length_b   1.000
_cell.length_c   1.000
_cell.angle_alpha   90.00
_cell.angle_beta   90.00
_cell.angle_gamma   90.00
#
_symmetry.space_group_name_H-M   'P 1'
#
loop_
_entity.id
_entity.type
_entity.pdbx_description
1 polymer ?
#
loop_
_entity_poly.entity_id
_entity_poly.type
_entity_poly.pdbx_seq_one_letter_code
_entity_poly.pdbx_strand_id
1 'polypeptide(L)'
;MIVHCNNTDTMSAISPIENPETGTFKAMDDAQAQAWTLLGEVTERLRAVPHAHPAKGWIARVKKRLGNNADPVDGVYLWGGVGRGKTHIMDAFFETLPFPQKRRMHFHHFMHGVHEELAHLPPQPDPLVVLADKLAAHVRLLCLDEFVVTDITDAMILHGLLKAFFERGITLVTTSNTPPERLYENGLQRDRFLPAIDLLQRHTRVFNLDAGTDYRLRALQQAAVYFSPLDSHAEAGMANHFSNMSGGHEAVTAALVINHRDIPVRKLAPGIA
;
A
#
# COMPACT_ATOMS: atom_id res chain seq x y z
N MET A 1 -40.49 5.63 32.92
CA MET A 1 -40.33 4.39 32.18
C MET A 1 -39.12 4.57 31.27
N ILE A 2 -37.93 4.17 31.76
CA ILE A 2 -36.62 4.39 31.12
C ILE A 2 -36.32 3.11 30.37
N VAL A 3 -36.28 3.19 29.01
CA VAL A 3 -35.88 2.07 28.16
C VAL A 3 -34.36 2.15 28.02
N HIS A 4 -33.66 1.20 28.63
CA HIS A 4 -32.25 0.92 28.37
C HIS A 4 -32.14 0.24 27.01
N CYS A 5 -31.54 0.90 26.02
CA CYS A 5 -31.01 0.25 24.84
C CYS A 5 -29.59 -0.23 25.14
N ASN A 6 -29.44 -1.51 25.39
CA ASN A 6 -28.16 -2.20 25.34
C ASN A 6 -27.65 -2.21 23.88
N ASN A 7 -26.56 -1.50 23.63
CA ASN A 7 -25.85 -1.49 22.35
C ASN A 7 -24.57 -2.34 22.49
N THR A 8 -24.73 -3.65 22.49
CA THR A 8 -23.65 -4.64 22.41
C THR A 8 -23.93 -5.59 21.27
N ASP A 9 -23.85 -5.11 20.04
CA ASP A 9 -23.78 -5.99 18.85
C ASP A 9 -23.38 -5.18 17.60
N THR A 10 -22.08 -4.92 17.44
CA THR A 10 -21.52 -4.46 16.16
C THR A 10 -20.04 -4.82 16.02
N MET A 11 -19.67 -6.07 16.23
CA MET A 11 -18.39 -6.60 15.79
C MET A 11 -18.53 -8.03 15.29
N SER A 12 -19.40 -8.26 14.33
CA SER A 12 -19.45 -9.54 13.62
C SER A 12 -20.07 -9.37 12.23
N ALA A 13 -19.35 -8.68 11.37
CA ALA A 13 -19.48 -8.88 9.93
C ALA A 13 -18.17 -8.45 9.31
N ILE A 14 -17.25 -9.40 9.11
CA ILE A 14 -16.17 -9.26 8.15
C ILE A 14 -16.86 -9.07 6.81
N SER A 15 -17.05 -7.82 6.40
CA SER A 15 -17.67 -7.51 5.11
C SER A 15 -16.71 -8.01 4.03
N PRO A 16 -17.18 -8.89 3.13
CA PRO A 16 -16.36 -9.31 1.99
C PRO A 16 -15.99 -8.07 1.18
N ILE A 17 -14.73 -7.97 0.79
CA ILE A 17 -14.25 -6.86 -0.04
C ILE A 17 -14.79 -7.07 -1.46
N GLU A 18 -15.59 -6.13 -1.93
CA GLU A 18 -16.13 -6.15 -3.29
C GLU A 18 -15.00 -5.94 -4.30
N ASN A 19 -14.89 -6.81 -5.29
CA ASN A 19 -13.97 -6.59 -6.41
C ASN A 19 -14.64 -5.59 -7.37
N PRO A 20 -14.09 -4.37 -7.56
CA PRO A 20 -14.70 -3.35 -8.38
C PRO A 20 -14.84 -3.75 -9.86
N GLU A 21 -14.08 -4.75 -10.34
CA GLU A 21 -14.12 -5.19 -11.74
C GLU A 21 -15.13 -6.31 -12.00
N THR A 22 -15.53 -7.09 -11.00
CA THR A 22 -16.38 -8.27 -11.20
C THR A 22 -17.66 -8.30 -10.34
N GLY A 23 -17.80 -7.38 -9.38
CA GLY A 23 -18.94 -7.37 -8.44
C GLY A 23 -19.06 -8.63 -7.58
N THR A 24 -18.05 -9.50 -7.58
CA THR A 24 -18.05 -10.75 -6.81
C THR A 24 -17.33 -10.55 -5.48
N PHE A 25 -18.02 -10.82 -4.39
CA PHE A 25 -17.42 -10.84 -3.05
C PHE A 25 -16.50 -12.05 -2.93
N LYS A 26 -15.20 -11.80 -2.88
CA LYS A 26 -14.21 -12.83 -2.64
C LYS A 26 -14.02 -12.98 -1.15
N ALA A 27 -14.21 -14.19 -0.62
CA ALA A 27 -13.89 -14.45 0.78
C ALA A 27 -12.39 -14.21 1.02
N MET A 28 -12.08 -13.43 2.06
CA MET A 28 -10.70 -13.27 2.55
C MET A 28 -10.18 -14.60 3.06
N ASP A 29 -8.91 -14.89 2.82
CA ASP A 29 -8.24 -15.96 3.55
C ASP A 29 -7.90 -15.52 4.98
N ASP A 30 -7.51 -16.48 5.83
CA ASP A 30 -7.23 -16.21 7.24
C ASP A 30 -6.14 -15.14 7.44
N ALA A 31 -5.11 -15.11 6.61
CA ALA A 31 -4.05 -14.12 6.69
C ALA A 31 -4.55 -12.73 6.29
N GLN A 32 -5.39 -12.65 5.25
CA GLN A 32 -6.01 -11.40 4.83
C GLN A 32 -6.99 -10.88 5.90
N ALA A 33 -7.76 -11.75 6.54
CA ALA A 33 -8.67 -11.39 7.62
C ALA A 33 -7.91 -10.85 8.86
N GLN A 34 -6.78 -11.47 9.20
CA GLN A 34 -5.92 -10.98 10.28
C GLN A 34 -5.29 -9.62 9.94
N ALA A 35 -4.79 -9.45 8.71
CA ALA A 35 -4.27 -8.15 8.25
C ALA A 35 -5.35 -7.06 8.29
N TRP A 36 -6.58 -7.39 7.90
CA TRP A 36 -7.72 -6.48 7.96
C TRP A 36 -8.05 -6.08 9.41
N THR A 37 -8.00 -7.01 10.33
CA THR A 37 -8.18 -6.74 11.77
C THR A 37 -7.13 -5.77 12.30
N LEU A 38 -5.84 -6.01 11.96
CA LEU A 38 -4.74 -5.10 12.35
C LEU A 38 -4.93 -3.68 11.81
N LEU A 39 -5.36 -3.55 10.55
CA LEU A 39 -5.64 -2.25 9.94
C LEU A 39 -6.85 -1.57 10.58
N GLY A 40 -7.86 -2.34 10.97
CA GLY A 40 -9.01 -1.86 11.74
C GLY A 40 -8.59 -1.26 13.09
N GLU A 41 -7.69 -1.93 13.82
CA GLU A 41 -7.14 -1.39 15.08
C GLU A 41 -6.40 -0.06 14.87
N VAL A 42 -5.62 0.07 13.78
CA VAL A 42 -4.96 1.34 13.43
C VAL A 42 -6.01 2.44 13.18
N THR A 43 -7.09 2.13 12.47
CA THR A 43 -8.18 3.07 12.22
C THR A 43 -8.80 3.57 13.52
N GLU A 44 -9.15 2.66 14.43
CA GLU A 44 -9.77 3.01 15.71
C GLU A 44 -8.82 3.84 16.59
N ARG A 45 -7.54 3.47 16.65
CA ARG A 45 -6.53 4.26 17.38
C ARG A 45 -6.37 5.67 16.76
N LEU A 46 -6.36 5.76 15.43
CA LEU A 46 -6.33 7.05 14.75
C LEU A 46 -7.60 7.88 15.00
N ARG A 47 -8.78 7.30 15.11
CA ARG A 47 -10.02 8.01 15.48
C ARG A 47 -9.97 8.56 16.89
N ALA A 48 -9.43 7.78 17.81
CA ALA A 48 -9.36 8.15 19.23
C ALA A 48 -8.38 9.30 19.52
N VAL A 49 -7.33 9.45 18.71
CA VAL A 49 -6.32 10.50 18.89
C VAL A 49 -6.68 11.72 18.04
N PRO A 50 -6.94 12.90 18.58
CA PRO A 50 -7.17 14.12 17.81
C PRO A 50 -5.96 14.46 16.96
N HIS A 51 -6.18 14.89 15.72
CA HIS A 51 -5.10 15.42 14.89
C HIS A 51 -4.58 16.73 15.47
N ALA A 52 -3.51 16.64 16.25
CA ALA A 52 -2.82 17.82 16.72
C ALA A 52 -1.93 18.35 15.58
N HIS A 53 -2.22 19.56 15.10
CA HIS A 53 -1.25 20.25 14.24
C HIS A 53 0.10 20.29 14.94
N PRO A 54 1.21 19.98 14.25
CA PRO A 54 2.54 20.04 14.85
C PRO A 54 2.75 21.44 15.43
N ALA A 55 2.88 21.52 16.75
CA ALA A 55 3.13 22.79 17.41
C ALA A 55 4.48 23.31 16.97
N LYS A 56 4.51 24.50 16.35
CA LYS A 56 5.76 25.12 15.88
C LYS A 56 6.59 25.63 17.08
N GLY A 57 7.88 25.37 17.06
CA GLY A 57 8.86 26.01 17.95
C GLY A 57 8.91 25.49 19.38
N TRP A 58 9.05 26.40 20.36
CA TRP A 58 9.26 26.09 21.77
C TRP A 58 8.06 25.36 22.41
N ILE A 59 6.84 25.58 21.92
CA ILE A 59 5.61 24.92 22.42
C ILE A 59 5.68 23.40 22.19
N ALA A 60 6.26 22.93 21.09
CA ALA A 60 6.48 21.50 20.84
C ALA A 60 7.44 20.89 21.87
N ARG A 61 8.51 21.61 22.23
CA ARG A 61 9.48 21.17 23.25
C ARG A 61 8.85 21.13 24.64
N VAL A 62 7.99 22.08 24.97
CA VAL A 62 7.30 22.13 26.24
C VAL A 62 6.25 21.02 26.36
N LYS A 63 5.45 20.76 25.31
CA LYS A 63 4.52 19.63 25.27
C LYS A 63 5.23 18.28 25.42
N LYS A 64 6.38 18.09 24.75
CA LYS A 64 7.19 16.88 24.89
C LYS A 64 7.72 16.69 26.32
N ARG A 65 8.04 17.78 27.04
CA ARG A 65 8.47 17.75 28.45
C ARG A 65 7.35 17.48 29.44
N LEU A 66 6.12 17.84 29.12
CA LEU A 66 4.95 17.68 29.98
C LEU A 66 4.24 16.32 29.79
N GLY A 67 4.79 15.39 29.01
CA GLY A 67 4.22 14.04 28.79
C GLY A 67 2.87 14.02 28.09
N ASN A 68 2.47 15.12 27.45
CA ASN A 68 1.15 15.28 26.83
C ASN A 68 1.16 14.96 25.33
N ASN A 69 2.11 14.10 24.90
CA ASN A 69 2.06 13.51 23.57
C ASN A 69 1.25 12.21 23.68
N ALA A 70 0.11 12.15 23.05
CA ALA A 70 -0.47 10.85 22.73
C ALA A 70 0.61 10.04 21.98
N ASP A 71 0.89 8.83 22.48
CA ASP A 71 1.86 7.95 21.82
C ASP A 71 1.53 7.84 20.32
N PRO A 72 2.54 7.90 19.44
CA PRO A 72 2.32 7.75 18.02
C PRO A 72 1.58 6.44 17.75
N VAL A 73 0.58 6.48 16.89
CA VAL A 73 -0.14 5.26 16.51
C VAL A 73 0.77 4.42 15.64
N ASP A 74 1.12 3.22 16.11
CA ASP A 74 1.89 2.30 15.29
C ASP A 74 1.10 1.93 14.04
N GLY A 75 1.78 1.97 12.92
CA GLY A 75 1.23 1.57 11.64
C GLY A 75 1.31 0.07 11.39
N VAL A 76 1.25 -0.32 10.11
CA VAL A 76 1.36 -1.72 9.69
C VAL A 76 2.32 -1.83 8.51
N TYR A 77 3.22 -2.80 8.56
CA TYR A 77 4.07 -3.21 7.46
C TYR A 77 3.59 -4.57 6.96
N LEU A 78 2.81 -4.57 5.86
CA LEU A 78 2.31 -5.79 5.23
C LEU A 78 3.32 -6.30 4.21
N TRP A 79 3.82 -7.52 4.42
CA TRP A 79 4.73 -8.09 3.44
C TRP A 79 4.31 -9.50 3.01
N GLY A 80 4.85 -9.95 1.88
CA GLY A 80 4.57 -11.27 1.32
C GLY A 80 4.78 -11.29 -0.18
N GLY A 81 4.73 -12.46 -0.78
CA GLY A 81 4.91 -12.68 -2.22
C GLY A 81 3.92 -11.91 -3.08
N VAL A 82 4.16 -11.91 -4.38
CA VAL A 82 3.26 -11.33 -5.38
C VAL A 82 1.94 -12.13 -5.41
N GLY A 83 0.81 -11.45 -5.63
CA GLY A 83 -0.51 -12.12 -5.73
C GLY A 83 -1.22 -12.40 -4.41
N ARG A 84 -0.67 -11.99 -3.26
CA ARG A 84 -1.27 -12.18 -1.93
C ARG A 84 -2.40 -11.20 -1.57
N GLY A 85 -2.73 -10.28 -2.46
CA GLY A 85 -3.81 -9.32 -2.21
C GLY A 85 -3.42 -8.09 -1.39
N LYS A 86 -2.11 -7.81 -1.19
CA LYS A 86 -1.62 -6.65 -0.44
C LYS A 86 -2.23 -5.33 -0.91
N THR A 87 -2.18 -5.09 -2.23
CA THR A 87 -2.73 -3.88 -2.85
C THR A 87 -4.22 -3.77 -2.61
N HIS A 88 -4.94 -4.88 -2.78
CA HIS A 88 -6.38 -4.92 -2.58
C HIS A 88 -6.81 -4.62 -1.13
N ILE A 89 -6.08 -5.18 -0.15
CA ILE A 89 -6.29 -4.87 1.27
C ILE A 89 -6.00 -3.39 1.54
N MET A 90 -4.92 -2.84 0.95
CA MET A 90 -4.56 -1.43 1.09
C MET A 90 -5.61 -0.50 0.46
N ASP A 91 -6.17 -0.87 -0.71
CA ASP A 91 -7.25 -0.14 -1.39
C ASP A 91 -8.45 -0.02 -0.46
N ALA A 92 -8.98 -1.16 -0.03
CA ALA A 92 -10.13 -1.21 0.85
C ALA A 92 -9.88 -0.46 2.18
N PHE A 93 -8.72 -0.66 2.80
CA PHE A 93 -8.34 0.05 4.02
C PHE A 93 -8.36 1.57 3.82
N PHE A 94 -7.69 2.05 2.77
CA PHE A 94 -7.58 3.49 2.51
C PHE A 94 -8.94 4.14 2.28
N GLU A 95 -9.87 3.44 1.62
CA GLU A 95 -11.22 3.93 1.35
C GLU A 95 -12.08 4.02 2.61
N THR A 96 -11.93 3.06 3.55
CA THR A 96 -12.71 3.05 4.79
C THR A 96 -12.32 4.13 5.82
N LEU A 97 -11.21 4.82 5.63
CA LEU A 97 -10.74 5.84 6.56
C LEU A 97 -11.60 7.11 6.51
N PRO A 98 -12.19 7.53 7.64
CA PRO A 98 -13.22 8.59 7.68
C PRO A 98 -12.64 10.01 7.73
N PHE A 99 -11.33 10.20 7.55
CA PHE A 99 -10.68 11.50 7.64
C PHE A 99 -9.89 11.85 6.37
N PRO A 100 -9.80 13.15 6.00
CA PRO A 100 -9.13 13.57 4.77
C PRO A 100 -7.60 13.65 4.90
N GLN A 101 -7.04 13.65 6.14
CA GLN A 101 -5.60 13.77 6.38
C GLN A 101 -4.89 12.43 6.11
N LYS A 102 -5.17 11.81 4.98
CA LYS A 102 -4.58 10.56 4.51
C LYS A 102 -3.98 10.76 3.14
N ARG A 103 -2.83 10.14 2.89
CA ARG A 103 -2.16 10.16 1.59
C ARG A 103 -1.71 8.77 1.22
N ARG A 104 -1.90 8.39 -0.04
CA ARG A 104 -1.44 7.11 -0.57
C ARG A 104 -0.72 7.29 -1.89
N MET A 105 0.36 6.57 -2.08
CA MET A 105 1.12 6.51 -3.33
C MET A 105 2.11 5.37 -3.30
N HIS A 106 2.69 5.04 -4.46
CA HIS A 106 3.80 4.11 -4.53
C HIS A 106 5.08 4.70 -3.92
N PHE A 107 5.87 3.87 -3.27
CA PHE A 107 7.08 4.29 -2.59
C PHE A 107 8.06 5.06 -3.50
N HIS A 108 8.26 4.59 -4.73
CA HIS A 108 9.17 5.27 -5.66
C HIS A 108 8.68 6.68 -6.05
N HIS A 109 7.38 6.87 -6.25
CA HIS A 109 6.80 8.20 -6.51
C HIS A 109 6.95 9.12 -5.30
N PHE A 110 6.79 8.56 -4.11
CA PHE A 110 7.01 9.27 -2.87
C PHE A 110 8.45 9.76 -2.75
N MET A 111 9.45 8.87 -2.98
CA MET A 111 10.86 9.22 -2.92
C MET A 111 11.27 10.22 -4.00
N HIS A 112 10.72 10.08 -5.21
CA HIS A 112 10.93 11.08 -6.26
C HIS A 112 10.47 12.48 -5.82
N GLY A 113 9.27 12.60 -5.26
CA GLY A 113 8.79 13.87 -4.71
C GLY A 113 9.64 14.40 -3.54
N VAL A 114 10.17 13.52 -2.69
CA VAL A 114 11.12 13.88 -1.63
C VAL A 114 12.38 14.51 -2.21
N HIS A 115 12.98 13.90 -3.23
CA HIS A 115 14.18 14.43 -3.88
C HIS A 115 13.92 15.77 -4.56
N GLU A 116 12.80 15.92 -5.26
CA GLU A 116 12.39 17.18 -5.87
C GLU A 116 12.23 18.29 -4.83
N GLU A 117 11.50 18.02 -3.74
CA GLU A 117 11.33 19.00 -2.67
C GLU A 117 12.68 19.39 -2.03
N LEU A 118 13.56 18.41 -1.78
CA LEU A 118 14.90 18.67 -1.23
C LEU A 118 15.75 19.53 -2.17
N ALA A 119 15.67 19.29 -3.48
CA ALA A 119 16.41 20.07 -4.47
C ALA A 119 15.93 21.54 -4.57
N HIS A 120 14.65 21.80 -4.27
CA HIS A 120 14.07 23.13 -4.29
C HIS A 120 14.16 23.88 -2.94
N LEU A 121 14.56 23.21 -1.87
CA LEU A 121 14.75 23.86 -0.58
C LEU A 121 16.01 24.73 -0.59
N PRO A 122 15.94 25.97 -0.08
CA PRO A 122 17.14 26.79 0.11
C PRO A 122 18.07 26.09 1.11
N PRO A 123 19.40 26.35 1.06
CA PRO A 123 20.33 25.83 2.04
C PRO A 123 19.89 26.16 3.46
N GLN A 124 19.65 25.14 4.25
CA GLN A 124 19.14 25.27 5.62
C GLN A 124 19.52 24.04 6.45
N PRO A 125 19.58 24.17 7.78
CA PRO A 125 19.73 23.02 8.66
C PRO A 125 18.54 22.05 8.54
N ASP A 126 18.83 20.76 8.62
CA ASP A 126 17.82 19.68 8.71
C ASP A 126 16.69 19.73 7.66
N PRO A 127 16.99 19.71 6.36
CA PRO A 127 15.98 19.84 5.31
C PRO A 127 14.90 18.74 5.35
N LEU A 128 15.23 17.53 5.83
CA LEU A 128 14.26 16.43 6.03
C LEU A 128 13.22 16.76 7.12
N VAL A 129 13.64 17.49 8.14
CA VAL A 129 12.77 17.98 9.21
C VAL A 129 11.74 18.97 8.64
N VAL A 130 12.19 19.90 7.80
CA VAL A 130 11.29 20.88 7.14
C VAL A 130 10.28 20.19 6.24
N LEU A 131 10.71 19.19 5.48
CA LEU A 131 9.85 18.39 4.62
C LEU A 131 8.81 17.62 5.45
N ALA A 132 9.23 17.01 6.55
CA ALA A 132 8.35 16.31 7.45
C ALA A 132 7.33 17.25 8.14
N ASP A 133 7.71 18.48 8.48
CA ASP A 133 6.79 19.50 9.01
C ASP A 133 5.72 19.88 7.98
N LYS A 134 6.10 20.08 6.72
CA LYS A 134 5.17 20.34 5.62
C LYS A 134 4.17 19.18 5.45
N LEU A 135 4.66 17.94 5.44
CA LEU A 135 3.81 16.77 5.26
C LEU A 135 2.87 16.59 6.45
N ALA A 136 3.36 16.67 7.68
CA ALA A 136 2.58 16.47 8.90
C ALA A 136 1.48 17.53 9.11
N ALA A 137 1.58 18.69 8.46
CA ALA A 137 0.54 19.71 8.49
C ALA A 137 -0.77 19.24 7.83
N HIS A 138 -0.67 18.29 6.89
CA HIS A 138 -1.79 17.84 6.07
C HIS A 138 -2.02 16.33 6.10
N VAL A 139 -1.01 15.55 6.52
CA VAL A 139 -1.03 14.09 6.49
C VAL A 139 -0.83 13.55 7.90
N ARG A 140 -1.75 12.72 8.31
CA ARG A 140 -1.73 11.98 9.56
C ARG A 140 -1.40 10.51 9.34
N LEU A 141 -1.89 9.98 8.22
CA LEU A 141 -1.65 8.63 7.76
C LEU A 141 -1.04 8.66 6.37
N LEU A 142 0.14 8.05 6.25
CA LEU A 142 0.84 7.85 4.99
C LEU A 142 0.77 6.36 4.62
N CYS A 143 0.17 6.06 3.47
CA CYS A 143 0.14 4.73 2.89
C CYS A 143 1.13 4.67 1.74
N LEU A 144 2.10 3.76 1.80
CA LEU A 144 3.10 3.57 0.76
C LEU A 144 3.00 2.16 0.18
N ASP A 145 2.64 2.09 -1.09
CA ASP A 145 2.61 0.81 -1.81
C ASP A 145 4.00 0.46 -2.34
N GLU A 146 4.29 -0.84 -2.36
CA GLU A 146 5.53 -1.40 -2.91
C GLU A 146 6.80 -0.78 -2.31
N PHE A 147 6.90 -0.82 -0.99
CA PHE A 147 8.05 -0.31 -0.26
C PHE A 147 9.28 -1.18 -0.57
N VAL A 148 10.12 -0.68 -1.45
CA VAL A 148 11.35 -1.32 -1.90
C VAL A 148 12.45 -0.28 -2.00
N VAL A 149 13.61 -0.57 -1.42
CA VAL A 149 14.79 0.34 -1.44
C VAL A 149 15.86 -0.32 -2.31
N THR A 150 16.14 0.30 -3.44
CA THR A 150 17.15 -0.18 -4.40
C THR A 150 18.28 0.83 -4.63
N ASP A 151 17.97 2.11 -4.43
CA ASP A 151 18.92 3.21 -4.65
C ASP A 151 19.61 3.63 -3.36
N ILE A 152 20.91 3.94 -3.46
CA ILE A 152 21.70 4.38 -2.32
C ILE A 152 21.25 5.74 -1.79
N THR A 153 20.80 6.63 -2.66
CA THR A 153 20.37 7.98 -2.27
C THR A 153 19.13 7.89 -1.39
N ASP A 154 18.18 7.05 -1.77
CA ASP A 154 17.00 6.75 -0.96
C ASP A 154 17.38 6.14 0.39
N ALA A 155 18.27 5.14 0.37
CA ALA A 155 18.72 4.48 1.60
C ALA A 155 19.35 5.45 2.59
N MET A 156 20.16 6.41 2.11
CA MET A 156 20.88 7.35 2.98
C MET A 156 19.96 8.39 3.64
N ILE A 157 18.89 8.80 2.99
CA ILE A 157 17.97 9.80 3.54
C ILE A 157 16.80 9.20 4.32
N LEU A 158 16.48 7.93 4.08
CA LEU A 158 15.27 7.29 4.59
C LEU A 158 15.24 7.21 6.13
N HIS A 159 16.39 6.98 6.77
CA HIS A 159 16.47 7.00 8.24
C HIS A 159 16.03 8.37 8.82
N GLY A 160 16.64 9.46 8.32
CA GLY A 160 16.31 10.80 8.77
C GLY A 160 14.83 11.18 8.48
N LEU A 161 14.34 10.76 7.33
CA LEU A 161 12.97 11.02 6.90
C LEU A 161 11.94 10.29 7.77
N LEU A 162 12.11 8.98 7.98
CA LEU A 162 11.24 8.18 8.84
C LEU A 162 11.25 8.67 10.29
N LYS A 163 12.44 8.98 10.83
CA LYS A 163 12.57 9.57 12.16
C LYS A 163 11.77 10.86 12.27
N ALA A 164 11.92 11.75 11.29
CA ALA A 164 11.21 13.01 11.30
C ALA A 164 9.68 12.84 11.18
N PHE A 165 9.20 11.83 10.45
CA PHE A 165 7.77 11.50 10.34
C PHE A 165 7.21 10.99 11.66
N PHE A 166 7.84 9.98 12.26
CA PHE A 166 7.36 9.39 13.51
C PHE A 166 7.39 10.38 14.68
N GLU A 167 8.42 11.24 14.75
CA GLU A 167 8.48 12.33 15.74
C GLU A 167 7.33 13.34 15.60
N ARG A 168 6.68 13.40 14.44
CA ARG A 168 5.53 14.27 14.14
C ARG A 168 4.19 13.56 14.22
N GLY A 169 4.20 12.29 14.60
CA GLY A 169 2.99 11.48 14.74
C GLY A 169 2.37 11.06 13.41
N ILE A 170 3.14 11.04 12.31
CA ILE A 170 2.66 10.44 11.07
C ILE A 170 2.67 8.92 11.25
N THR A 171 1.52 8.30 11.09
CA THR A 171 1.38 6.84 11.06
C THR A 171 1.70 6.33 9.65
N LEU A 172 2.51 5.28 9.56
CA LEU A 172 2.89 4.66 8.29
C LEU A 172 2.22 3.30 8.12
N VAL A 173 1.47 3.13 7.04
CA VAL A 173 1.02 1.80 6.59
C VAL A 173 1.66 1.53 5.24
N THR A 174 2.28 0.36 5.09
CA THR A 174 3.03 0.08 3.86
C THR A 174 2.91 -1.38 3.43
N THR A 175 3.00 -1.61 2.12
CA THR A 175 3.08 -2.94 1.53
C THR A 175 4.47 -3.18 0.96
N SER A 176 4.98 -4.42 1.06
CA SER A 176 6.26 -4.82 0.48
C SER A 176 6.24 -6.28 0.02
N ASN A 177 7.18 -6.65 -0.83
CA ASN A 177 7.42 -8.05 -1.19
C ASN A 177 8.47 -8.72 -0.29
N THR A 178 9.15 -7.93 0.54
CA THR A 178 10.22 -8.39 1.42
C THR A 178 9.98 -7.94 2.86
N PRO A 179 10.39 -8.72 3.86
CA PRO A 179 10.34 -8.29 5.26
C PRO A 179 11.32 -7.14 5.49
N PRO A 180 11.09 -6.31 6.56
CA PRO A 180 11.93 -5.16 6.84
C PRO A 180 13.42 -5.49 6.94
N GLU A 181 13.77 -6.62 7.54
CA GLU A 181 15.16 -7.06 7.77
C GLU A 181 15.94 -7.28 6.45
N ARG A 182 15.22 -7.60 5.37
CA ARG A 182 15.80 -7.86 4.05
C ARG A 182 15.73 -6.67 3.11
N LEU A 183 15.18 -5.54 3.55
CA LEU A 183 15.24 -4.31 2.77
C LEU A 183 16.69 -3.91 2.51
N TYR A 184 16.97 -3.54 1.26
CA TYR A 184 18.29 -3.11 0.82
C TYR A 184 19.40 -4.13 1.15
N GLU A 185 19.10 -5.46 1.12
CA GLU A 185 19.96 -6.55 1.58
C GLU A 185 21.28 -6.55 0.86
N ASN A 186 21.59 -6.27 -0.20
CA ASN A 186 22.93 -6.23 -0.84
C ASN A 186 23.34 -4.80 -1.23
N GLY A 187 22.72 -3.82 -0.60
CA GLY A 187 22.95 -2.42 -0.93
C GLY A 187 24.28 -1.89 -0.39
N LEU A 188 24.85 -0.94 -1.11
CA LEU A 188 26.10 -0.27 -0.72
C LEU A 188 25.89 0.55 0.57
N GLN A 189 26.80 0.43 1.54
CA GLN A 189 26.69 1.07 2.85
C GLN A 189 25.43 0.70 3.64
N ARG A 190 24.98 -0.54 3.55
CA ARG A 190 23.79 -1.05 4.21
C ARG A 190 23.74 -0.76 5.72
N ASP A 191 24.89 -0.75 6.39
CA ASP A 191 24.98 -0.44 7.83
C ASP A 191 24.37 0.93 8.17
N ARG A 192 24.44 1.89 7.28
CA ARG A 192 23.80 3.20 7.45
C ARG A 192 22.28 3.17 7.26
N PHE A 193 21.77 2.13 6.61
CA PHE A 193 20.34 1.92 6.42
C PHE A 193 19.70 1.13 7.57
N LEU A 194 20.44 0.32 8.32
CA LEU A 194 19.90 -0.48 9.43
C LEU A 194 19.08 0.36 10.44
N PRO A 195 19.45 1.60 10.80
CA PRO A 195 18.60 2.41 11.66
C PRO A 195 17.22 2.74 11.09
N ALA A 196 17.07 2.77 9.75
CA ALA A 196 15.76 2.94 9.11
C ALA A 196 14.89 1.68 9.28
N ILE A 197 15.48 0.50 9.15
CA ILE A 197 14.81 -0.79 9.42
C ILE A 197 14.33 -0.84 10.87
N ASP A 198 15.17 -0.47 11.82
CA ASP A 198 14.84 -0.43 13.24
C ASP A 198 13.67 0.53 13.53
N LEU A 199 13.62 1.70 12.89
CA LEU A 199 12.47 2.60 12.99
C LEU A 199 11.18 2.00 12.42
N LEU A 200 11.25 1.33 11.26
CA LEU A 200 10.09 0.64 10.69
C LEU A 200 9.55 -0.41 11.66
N GLN A 201 10.42 -1.25 12.22
CA GLN A 201 10.01 -2.31 13.16
C GLN A 201 9.45 -1.77 14.47
N ARG A 202 9.93 -0.63 14.96
CA ARG A 202 9.42 0.01 16.18
C ARG A 202 8.09 0.71 16.00
N HIS A 203 7.84 1.27 14.83
CA HIS A 203 6.67 2.11 14.57
C HIS A 203 5.62 1.45 13.67
N THR A 204 5.86 0.18 13.28
CA THR A 204 4.88 -0.60 12.54
C THR A 204 4.78 -2.03 13.06
N ARG A 205 3.57 -2.58 13.02
CA ARG A 205 3.38 -4.02 13.23
C ARG A 205 3.69 -4.74 11.91
N VAL A 206 4.75 -5.53 11.93
CA VAL A 206 5.17 -6.30 10.76
C VAL A 206 4.28 -7.54 10.62
N PHE A 207 3.60 -7.70 9.49
CA PHE A 207 2.70 -8.81 9.24
C PHE A 207 2.99 -9.48 7.90
N ASN A 208 3.10 -10.82 7.92
CA ASN A 208 3.35 -11.64 6.75
C ASN A 208 2.05 -12.21 6.17
N LEU A 209 1.78 -11.93 4.91
CA LEU A 209 0.63 -12.45 4.14
C LEU A 209 0.92 -13.76 3.40
N ASP A 210 2.13 -14.34 3.51
CA ASP A 210 2.50 -15.54 2.75
C ASP A 210 1.84 -16.83 3.27
N ALA A 211 1.22 -16.81 4.45
CA ALA A 211 0.44 -17.93 4.96
C ALA A 211 -0.84 -18.20 4.15
N GLY A 212 -1.23 -17.30 3.25
CA GLY A 212 -2.43 -17.40 2.42
C GLY A 212 -2.20 -18.03 1.05
N THR A 213 -3.29 -18.25 0.31
CA THR A 213 -3.29 -18.82 -1.04
C THR A 213 -2.85 -17.77 -2.08
N ASP A 214 -1.98 -18.16 -3.04
CA ASP A 214 -1.68 -17.31 -4.19
C ASP A 214 -2.85 -17.32 -5.19
N TYR A 215 -3.62 -16.24 -5.16
CA TYR A 215 -4.81 -16.10 -5.99
C TYR A 215 -4.51 -15.96 -7.49
N ARG A 216 -3.33 -15.46 -7.87
CA ARG A 216 -2.93 -15.38 -9.28
C ARG A 216 -2.66 -16.79 -9.83
N LEU A 217 -1.96 -17.62 -9.04
CA LEU A 217 -1.69 -19.00 -9.42
C LEU A 217 -3.00 -19.79 -9.56
N ARG A 218 -3.96 -19.56 -8.68
CA ARG A 218 -5.29 -20.20 -8.74
C ARG A 218 -6.08 -19.75 -9.97
N ALA A 219 -6.07 -18.46 -10.31
CA ALA A 219 -6.70 -17.95 -11.51
C ALA A 219 -6.03 -18.51 -12.78
N LEU A 220 -4.68 -18.60 -12.79
CA LEU A 220 -3.92 -19.20 -13.90
C LEU A 220 -4.12 -20.72 -13.99
N GLN A 221 -4.27 -21.43 -12.87
CA GLN A 221 -4.56 -22.87 -12.84
C GLN A 221 -6.00 -23.17 -13.27
N GLN A 222 -6.93 -22.30 -13.02
CA GLN A 222 -8.33 -22.45 -13.47
C GLN A 222 -8.55 -22.00 -14.92
N ALA A 223 -7.72 -21.11 -15.43
CA ALA A 223 -7.70 -20.74 -16.84
C ALA A 223 -6.75 -21.69 -17.58
N ALA A 224 -7.24 -22.44 -18.53
CA ALA A 224 -6.40 -23.14 -19.50
C ALA A 224 -5.71 -22.09 -20.41
N VAL A 225 -4.69 -21.40 -19.86
CA VAL A 225 -4.02 -20.27 -20.53
C VAL A 225 -3.06 -20.74 -21.62
N TYR A 226 -2.73 -22.03 -21.62
CA TYR A 226 -1.84 -22.64 -22.60
C TYR A 226 -2.56 -23.75 -23.36
N PHE A 227 -2.71 -23.57 -24.64
CA PHE A 227 -3.34 -24.53 -25.53
C PHE A 227 -2.27 -25.20 -26.39
N SER A 228 -2.12 -26.52 -26.22
CA SER A 228 -1.19 -27.34 -27.04
C SER A 228 -1.80 -28.74 -27.21
N PRO A 229 -1.80 -29.29 -28.42
CA PRO A 229 -1.38 -28.71 -29.71
C PRO A 229 -2.31 -27.59 -30.20
N LEU A 230 -1.83 -26.79 -31.16
CA LEU A 230 -2.63 -25.74 -31.80
C LEU A 230 -3.59 -26.38 -32.81
N ASP A 231 -4.68 -26.93 -32.33
CA ASP A 231 -5.76 -27.53 -33.09
C ASP A 231 -7.06 -26.69 -33.02
N SER A 232 -8.13 -27.18 -33.63
CA SER A 232 -9.44 -26.51 -33.56
C SER A 232 -10.00 -26.35 -32.17
N HIS A 233 -9.61 -27.22 -31.23
CA HIS A 233 -10.00 -27.15 -29.84
C HIS A 233 -9.27 -25.99 -29.11
N ALA A 234 -7.99 -25.80 -29.44
CA ALA A 234 -7.20 -24.67 -28.95
C ALA A 234 -7.74 -23.34 -29.47
N GLU A 235 -8.12 -23.26 -30.74
CA GLU A 235 -8.74 -22.05 -31.29
C GLU A 235 -10.08 -21.70 -30.64
N ALA A 236 -10.92 -22.68 -30.39
CA ALA A 236 -12.20 -22.48 -29.69
C ALA A 236 -11.97 -22.03 -28.23
N GLY A 237 -10.99 -22.64 -27.56
CA GLY A 237 -10.60 -22.27 -26.20
C GLY A 237 -10.09 -20.82 -26.10
N MET A 238 -9.17 -20.42 -26.98
CA MET A 238 -8.69 -19.03 -27.05
C MET A 238 -9.80 -18.03 -27.39
N ALA A 239 -10.72 -18.39 -28.28
CA ALA A 239 -11.86 -17.52 -28.62
C ALA A 239 -12.80 -17.32 -27.42
N ASN A 240 -13.07 -18.36 -26.65
CA ASN A 240 -13.88 -18.28 -25.43
C ASN A 240 -13.17 -17.44 -24.34
N HIS A 241 -11.87 -17.60 -24.15
CA HIS A 241 -11.09 -16.79 -23.23
C HIS A 241 -11.12 -15.31 -23.61
N PHE A 242 -10.90 -15.00 -24.88
CA PHE A 242 -10.98 -13.63 -25.36
C PHE A 242 -12.37 -13.03 -25.15
N SER A 243 -13.44 -13.77 -25.45
CA SER A 243 -14.82 -13.33 -25.23
C SER A 243 -15.13 -13.04 -23.77
N ASN A 244 -14.64 -13.91 -22.86
CA ASN A 244 -14.82 -13.72 -21.43
C ASN A 244 -14.05 -12.50 -20.89
N MET A 245 -12.83 -12.28 -21.37
CA MET A 245 -11.99 -11.15 -20.95
C MET A 245 -12.47 -9.83 -21.54
N SER A 246 -13.00 -9.84 -22.79
CA SER A 246 -13.50 -8.63 -23.44
C SER A 246 -14.85 -8.15 -22.92
N GLY A 247 -15.47 -8.86 -21.96
CA GLY A 247 -16.78 -8.49 -21.43
C GLY A 247 -17.90 -8.45 -22.47
N GLY A 248 -17.74 -9.20 -23.60
CA GLY A 248 -18.69 -9.22 -24.70
C GLY A 248 -18.54 -8.05 -25.69
N HIS A 249 -17.50 -7.25 -25.58
CA HIS A 249 -17.21 -6.23 -26.60
C HIS A 249 -16.84 -6.85 -27.94
N GLU A 250 -17.32 -6.23 -29.01
CA GLU A 250 -17.07 -6.68 -30.38
C GLU A 250 -15.56 -6.60 -30.70
N ALA A 251 -15.01 -7.69 -31.19
CA ALA A 251 -13.59 -7.77 -31.52
C ALA A 251 -13.31 -7.07 -32.86
N VAL A 252 -12.33 -6.20 -32.88
CA VAL A 252 -11.85 -5.54 -34.10
C VAL A 252 -10.52 -6.17 -34.52
N THR A 253 -10.31 -6.39 -35.83
CA THR A 253 -9.03 -6.81 -36.38
C THR A 253 -8.28 -5.56 -36.84
N ALA A 254 -7.25 -5.16 -36.11
CA ALA A 254 -6.44 -3.99 -36.43
C ALA A 254 -4.97 -4.28 -36.08
N ALA A 255 -4.03 -3.67 -36.80
CA ALA A 255 -2.63 -3.74 -36.44
C ALA A 255 -2.37 -2.80 -35.24
N LEU A 256 -1.62 -3.28 -34.25
CA LEU A 256 -1.11 -2.46 -33.13
C LEU A 256 0.23 -1.86 -33.50
N VAL A 257 0.38 -0.55 -33.35
CA VAL A 257 1.66 0.12 -33.52
C VAL A 257 2.38 0.19 -32.17
N ILE A 258 3.43 -0.60 -31.99
CA ILE A 258 4.27 -0.60 -30.79
C ILE A 258 5.70 -0.24 -31.17
N ASN A 259 6.22 0.84 -30.61
CA ASN A 259 7.58 1.33 -30.91
C ASN A 259 7.85 1.49 -32.42
N HIS A 260 6.91 2.11 -33.15
CA HIS A 260 6.95 2.32 -34.61
C HIS A 260 6.98 1.01 -35.45
N ARG A 261 6.49 -0.10 -34.87
CA ARG A 261 6.35 -1.38 -35.61
C ARG A 261 4.88 -1.80 -35.61
N ASP A 262 4.40 -2.20 -36.79
CA ASP A 262 3.06 -2.77 -36.92
C ASP A 262 3.09 -4.23 -36.47
N ILE A 263 2.30 -4.55 -35.48
CA ILE A 263 2.12 -5.92 -34.99
C ILE A 263 0.73 -6.38 -35.43
N PRO A 264 0.66 -7.43 -36.27
CA PRO A 264 -0.62 -7.96 -36.71
C PRO A 264 -1.35 -8.59 -35.50
N VAL A 265 -2.60 -8.20 -35.27
CA VAL A 265 -3.43 -8.70 -34.18
C VAL A 265 -4.61 -9.47 -34.77
N ARG A 266 -4.89 -10.66 -34.25
CA ARG A 266 -6.05 -11.47 -34.68
C ARG A 266 -7.39 -10.90 -34.15
N LYS A 267 -7.39 -10.43 -32.92
CA LYS A 267 -8.57 -9.82 -32.26
C LYS A 267 -8.09 -8.74 -31.27
N LEU A 268 -8.78 -7.64 -31.24
CA LEU A 268 -8.53 -6.51 -30.35
C LEU A 268 -9.84 -6.12 -29.67
N ALA A 269 -9.81 -5.89 -28.36
CA ALA A 269 -10.89 -5.28 -27.61
C ALA A 269 -10.29 -4.27 -26.61
N PRO A 270 -11.07 -3.35 -26.03
CA PRO A 270 -10.56 -2.42 -25.03
C PRO A 270 -9.79 -3.15 -23.91
N GLY A 271 -8.48 -2.84 -23.79
CA GLY A 271 -7.59 -3.46 -22.80
C GLY A 271 -7.03 -4.85 -23.14
N ILE A 272 -7.35 -5.42 -24.32
CA ILE A 272 -6.93 -6.77 -24.71
C ILE A 272 -6.54 -6.80 -26.20
N ALA A 273 -5.37 -7.39 -26.49
CA ALA A 273 -4.89 -7.63 -27.86
C ALA A 273 -4.35 -9.05 -28.02
#